data_aee3d4d1abed609123d1f18cc9ba45c6
#
_entry.id   aee3d4d1abed609123d1f18cc9ba45c6
#
_cell.length_a   1.000
_cell.length_b   1.000
_cell.length_c   1.000
_cell.angle_alpha   90.00
_cell.angle_beta   90.00
_cell.angle_gamma   90.00
#
_symmetry.space_group_name_H-M   'P 1'
#
loop_
_entity.id
_entity.type
_entity.pdbx_description
1 polymer ?
#
loop_
_entity_poly.entity_id
_entity_poly.type
_entity_poly.pdbx_seq_one_letter_code
_entity_poly.pdbx_strand_id
1 'polypeptide(L)'
;MSRRHILAAAMIAVGTLVTTVVVDLPTRLIWNATASAPIGFYTVETADALEVPELVALMPPEPLERFMVERGYIGRGVPLLKRVLGLPGQRVCRSGATITVDHVEMGDALERDRMGRDLPVWQGC
;
A
#
# COMPACT_ATOMS: atom_id res chain seq x y z
N MET A 1 -20.67 -8.21 -43.00
CA MET A 1 -20.72 -6.97 -42.17
C MET A 1 -20.34 -5.79 -43.04
N SER A 2 -21.13 -4.71 -43.02
CA SER A 2 -20.79 -3.53 -43.81
C SER A 2 -19.59 -2.79 -43.16
N ARG A 3 -18.80 -2.10 -44.00
CA ARG A 3 -17.64 -1.29 -43.54
C ARG A 3 -18.00 -0.29 -42.42
N ARG A 4 -19.25 0.21 -42.43
CA ARG A 4 -19.77 1.10 -41.40
C ARG A 4 -19.89 0.43 -40.03
N HIS A 5 -20.33 -0.83 -39.96
CA HIS A 5 -20.44 -1.56 -38.69
C HIS A 5 -19.06 -1.90 -38.11
N ILE A 6 -18.07 -2.18 -38.96
CA ILE A 6 -16.68 -2.45 -38.51
C ILE A 6 -16.08 -1.16 -37.91
N LEU A 7 -16.26 -0.02 -38.59
CA LEU A 7 -15.76 1.27 -38.09
C LEU A 7 -16.44 1.68 -36.77
N ALA A 8 -17.75 1.49 -36.66
CA ALA A 8 -18.48 1.77 -35.43
C ALA A 8 -17.99 0.90 -34.27
N ALA A 9 -17.83 -0.40 -34.49
CA ALA A 9 -17.31 -1.31 -33.48
C ALA A 9 -15.87 -0.95 -33.05
N ALA A 10 -15.00 -0.59 -34.00
CA ALA A 10 -13.65 -0.14 -33.71
C ALA A 10 -13.63 1.16 -32.88
N MET A 11 -14.48 2.13 -33.20
CA MET A 11 -14.58 3.38 -32.43
C MET A 11 -15.09 3.14 -31.00
N ILE A 12 -16.08 2.25 -30.82
CA ILE A 12 -16.57 1.86 -29.49
C ILE A 12 -15.45 1.20 -28.67
N ALA A 13 -14.71 0.25 -29.27
CA ALA A 13 -13.62 -0.43 -28.61
C ALA A 13 -12.50 0.54 -28.17
N VAL A 14 -12.10 1.47 -29.05
CA VAL A 14 -11.10 2.50 -28.74
C VAL A 14 -11.64 3.44 -27.67
N GLY A 15 -12.89 3.88 -27.75
CA GLY A 15 -13.53 4.73 -26.74
C GLY A 15 -13.55 4.07 -25.36
N THR A 16 -13.88 2.80 -25.29
CA THR A 16 -13.87 2.02 -24.03
C THR A 16 -12.46 1.93 -23.43
N LEU A 17 -11.45 1.64 -24.27
CA LEU A 17 -10.05 1.58 -23.82
C LEU A 17 -9.57 2.93 -23.29
N VAL A 18 -9.87 4.02 -24.00
CA VAL A 18 -9.50 5.38 -23.56
C VAL A 18 -10.16 5.72 -22.22
N THR A 19 -11.44 5.37 -22.05
CA THR A 19 -12.17 5.63 -20.81
C THR A 19 -11.53 4.91 -19.61
N THR A 20 -11.08 3.66 -19.77
CA THR A 20 -10.43 2.90 -18.69
C THR A 20 -9.06 3.46 -18.30
N VAL A 21 -8.37 4.16 -19.20
CA VAL A 21 -7.06 4.79 -18.92
C VAL A 21 -7.20 6.16 -18.26
N VAL A 22 -8.29 6.90 -18.59
CA VAL A 22 -8.48 8.29 -18.11
C VAL A 22 -9.25 8.37 -16.79
N VAL A 23 -10.09 7.36 -16.48
CA VAL A 23 -10.88 7.35 -15.24
C VAL A 23 -10.11 6.63 -14.14
N ASP A 24 -9.67 7.38 -13.14
CA ASP A 24 -9.14 6.81 -11.89
C ASP A 24 -10.26 6.13 -11.12
N LEU A 25 -10.34 4.81 -11.24
CA LEU A 25 -11.26 4.00 -10.46
C LEU A 25 -10.64 3.69 -9.09
N PRO A 26 -11.40 3.79 -8.00
CA PRO A 26 -10.91 3.43 -6.68
C PRO A 26 -10.51 1.95 -6.67
N THR A 27 -9.36 1.65 -6.08
CA THR A 27 -8.90 0.27 -5.90
C THR A 27 -9.86 -0.47 -4.98
N ARG A 28 -10.60 -1.44 -5.54
CA ARG A 28 -11.60 -2.24 -4.82
C ARG A 28 -11.11 -3.64 -4.48
N LEU A 29 -10.08 -4.13 -5.16
CA LEU A 29 -9.55 -5.47 -5.00
C LEU A 29 -8.03 -5.42 -5.03
N ILE A 30 -7.38 -6.02 -4.04
CA ILE A 30 -5.92 -6.13 -3.92
C ILE A 30 -5.54 -7.60 -3.84
N TRP A 31 -4.53 -8.01 -4.60
CA TRP A 31 -3.85 -9.28 -4.42
C TRP A 31 -2.63 -9.08 -3.52
N ASN A 32 -2.62 -9.73 -2.36
CA ASN A 32 -1.44 -9.77 -1.50
C ASN A 32 -0.61 -11.03 -1.79
N ALA A 33 0.61 -10.83 -2.27
CA ALA A 33 1.59 -11.88 -2.53
C ALA A 33 2.64 -12.03 -1.41
N THR A 34 2.56 -11.23 -0.34
CA THR A 34 3.57 -11.18 0.71
C THR A 34 3.06 -11.77 2.03
N ALA A 35 3.97 -12.31 2.83
CA ALA A 35 3.63 -12.92 4.13
C ALA A 35 3.33 -11.91 5.25
N SER A 36 3.32 -10.59 4.98
CA SER A 36 2.97 -9.56 5.97
C SER A 36 1.49 -9.56 6.38
N ALA A 37 0.64 -10.13 5.55
CA ALA A 37 -0.74 -10.52 5.81
C ALA A 37 -0.98 -11.86 5.11
N PRO A 38 -2.06 -12.61 5.40
CA PRO A 38 -2.34 -13.83 4.67
C PRO A 38 -2.35 -13.60 3.15
N ILE A 39 -1.75 -14.52 2.39
CA ILE A 39 -1.72 -14.41 0.93
C ILE A 39 -3.12 -14.62 0.39
N GLY A 40 -3.58 -13.74 -0.50
CA GLY A 40 -4.93 -13.83 -1.06
C GLY A 40 -5.46 -12.51 -1.62
N PHE A 41 -6.72 -12.57 -2.03
CA PHE A 41 -7.46 -11.39 -2.47
C PHE A 41 -8.12 -10.70 -1.28
N TYR A 42 -8.08 -9.37 -1.30
CA TYR A 42 -8.71 -8.48 -0.31
C TYR A 42 -9.62 -7.48 -1.00
N THR A 43 -10.82 -7.35 -0.50
CA THR A 43 -11.73 -6.26 -0.87
C THR A 43 -11.34 -5.01 -0.09
N VAL A 44 -11.29 -3.87 -0.77
CA VAL A 44 -10.96 -2.58 -0.15
C VAL A 44 -12.23 -1.74 -0.04
N GLU A 45 -12.52 -1.31 1.17
CA GLU A 45 -13.61 -0.40 1.48
C GLU A 45 -13.05 0.88 2.12
N THR A 46 -13.77 1.98 1.97
CA THR A 46 -13.38 3.23 2.64
C THR A 46 -13.68 3.09 4.13
N ALA A 47 -12.67 3.33 4.96
CA ALA A 47 -12.86 3.32 6.42
C ALA A 47 -13.35 4.70 6.89
N ASP A 48 -14.43 4.73 7.67
CA ASP A 48 -14.92 5.93 8.33
C ASP A 48 -14.11 6.24 9.60
N ALA A 49 -13.62 5.20 10.28
CA ALA A 49 -12.71 5.28 11.42
C ALA A 49 -11.74 4.09 11.38
N LEU A 50 -10.56 4.27 11.94
CA LEU A 50 -9.56 3.21 12.07
C LEU A 50 -9.59 2.61 13.46
N GLU A 51 -9.45 1.30 13.55
CA GLU A 51 -9.37 0.56 14.81
C GLU A 51 -8.08 -0.26 14.90
N VAL A 52 -7.63 -0.53 16.12
CA VAL A 52 -6.50 -1.45 16.37
C VAL A 52 -7.06 -2.83 16.70
N PRO A 53 -6.59 -3.90 16.05
CA PRO A 53 -5.54 -4.08 15.05
C PRO A 53 -6.07 -4.28 13.61
N GLU A 54 -6.89 -3.39 13.10
CA GLU A 54 -7.49 -3.49 11.77
C GLU A 54 -6.43 -3.63 10.66
N LEU A 55 -6.75 -4.40 9.61
CA LEU A 55 -5.91 -4.53 8.42
C LEU A 55 -6.34 -3.48 7.39
N VAL A 56 -5.41 -2.59 7.05
CA VAL A 56 -5.66 -1.49 6.12
C VAL A 56 -4.78 -1.58 4.90
N ALA A 57 -5.30 -1.08 3.77
CA ALA A 57 -4.55 -0.80 2.57
C ALA A 57 -4.17 0.68 2.56
N LEU A 58 -2.88 0.98 2.51
CA LEU A 58 -2.38 2.36 2.52
C LEU A 58 -1.37 2.59 1.39
N MET A 59 -1.38 3.79 0.83
CA MET A 59 -0.33 4.23 -0.08
C MET A 59 0.81 4.85 0.75
N PRO A 60 2.05 4.39 0.60
CA PRO A 60 3.18 5.03 1.28
C PRO A 60 3.37 6.46 0.78
N PRO A 61 3.81 7.40 1.64
CA PRO A 61 4.21 8.74 1.20
C PRO A 61 5.32 8.67 0.14
N GLU A 62 5.35 9.63 -0.79
CA GLU A 62 6.28 9.61 -1.94
C GLU A 62 7.74 9.30 -1.60
N PRO A 63 8.36 9.87 -0.55
CA PRO A 63 9.75 9.54 -0.20
C PRO A 63 9.94 8.08 0.20
N LEU A 64 8.96 7.51 0.92
CA LEU A 64 8.98 6.11 1.33
C LEU A 64 8.68 5.18 0.16
N GLU A 65 7.71 5.53 -0.69
CA GLU A 65 7.42 4.76 -1.90
C GLU A 65 8.65 4.66 -2.79
N ARG A 66 9.32 5.78 -3.06
CA ARG A 66 10.55 5.82 -3.87
C ARG A 66 11.62 4.89 -3.30
N PHE A 67 11.90 5.00 -2.01
CA PHE A 67 12.85 4.13 -1.32
C PHE A 67 12.48 2.65 -1.47
N MET A 68 11.20 2.29 -1.31
CA MET A 68 10.73 0.91 -1.41
C MET A 68 10.80 0.37 -2.84
N VAL A 69 10.49 1.20 -3.83
CA VAL A 69 10.59 0.84 -5.26
C VAL A 69 12.05 0.66 -5.68
N GLU A 70 12.93 1.58 -5.33
CA GLU A 70 14.38 1.50 -5.64
C GLU A 70 15.02 0.25 -5.02
N ARG A 71 14.54 -0.18 -3.86
CA ARG A 71 14.99 -1.40 -3.20
C ARG A 71 14.30 -2.68 -3.68
N GLY A 72 13.31 -2.56 -4.55
CA GLY A 72 12.55 -3.69 -5.08
C GLY A 72 11.63 -4.35 -4.05
N TYR A 73 11.19 -3.62 -3.01
CA TYR A 73 10.25 -4.14 -2.02
C TYR A 73 8.82 -4.15 -2.54
N ILE A 74 8.46 -3.15 -3.32
CA ILE A 74 7.14 -2.99 -3.96
C ILE A 74 7.29 -2.43 -5.38
N GLY A 75 6.23 -2.56 -6.20
CA GLY A 75 6.09 -1.81 -7.44
C GLY A 75 5.58 -0.38 -7.18
N ARG A 76 5.76 0.51 -8.15
CA ARG A 76 5.20 1.87 -8.09
C ARG A 76 3.67 1.81 -8.08
N GLY A 77 3.04 2.63 -7.24
CA GLY A 77 1.58 2.68 -7.09
C GLY A 77 0.95 1.44 -6.45
N VAL A 78 1.75 0.56 -5.84
CA VAL A 78 1.25 -0.63 -5.16
C VAL A 78 0.96 -0.31 -3.70
N PRO A 79 -0.30 -0.48 -3.23
CA PRO A 79 -0.65 -0.25 -1.83
C PRO A 79 -0.01 -1.29 -0.91
N LEU A 80 0.28 -0.87 0.32
CA LEU A 80 0.74 -1.75 1.39
C LEU A 80 -0.46 -2.25 2.21
N LEU A 81 -0.47 -3.55 2.52
CA LEU A 81 -1.38 -4.12 3.52
C LEU A 81 -0.66 -4.18 4.86
N LYS A 82 -1.17 -3.43 5.84
CA LYS A 82 -0.59 -3.33 7.20
C LYS A 82 -1.68 -3.29 8.27
N ARG A 83 -1.34 -3.81 9.46
CA ARG A 83 -2.20 -3.67 10.62
C ARG A 83 -1.97 -2.31 11.28
N VAL A 84 -3.06 -1.68 11.69
CA VAL A 84 -3.04 -0.47 12.51
C VAL A 84 -2.56 -0.85 13.90
N LEU A 85 -1.47 -0.24 14.36
CA LEU A 85 -0.92 -0.41 15.72
C LEU A 85 -0.99 0.88 16.54
N GLY A 86 -1.24 2.01 15.90
CA GLY A 86 -1.40 3.30 16.57
C GLY A 86 -2.44 4.15 15.86
N LEU A 87 -3.19 4.91 16.64
CA LEU A 87 -4.26 5.79 16.18
C LEU A 87 -3.84 7.27 16.25
N PRO A 88 -4.53 8.18 15.55
CA PRO A 88 -4.28 9.61 15.68
C PRO A 88 -4.30 10.09 17.13
N GLY A 89 -3.32 10.92 17.52
CA GLY A 89 -3.15 11.43 18.86
C GLY A 89 -2.27 10.58 19.79
N GLN A 90 -1.99 9.33 19.42
CA GLN A 90 -1.05 8.49 20.16
C GLN A 90 0.40 8.84 19.83
N ARG A 91 1.30 8.65 20.80
CA ARG A 91 2.72 8.94 20.67
C ARG A 91 3.48 7.68 20.27
N VAL A 92 4.08 7.72 19.08
CA VAL A 92 4.95 6.63 18.58
C VAL A 92 6.40 7.04 18.85
N CYS A 93 7.14 6.20 19.58
CA CYS A 93 8.53 6.44 19.92
C CYS A 93 9.42 5.26 19.51
N ARG A 94 10.69 5.58 19.25
CA ARG A 94 11.75 4.58 19.03
C ARG A 94 12.92 4.87 19.96
N SER A 95 13.35 3.84 20.71
CA SER A 95 14.55 3.85 21.54
C SER A 95 15.42 2.65 21.19
N GLY A 96 16.56 2.89 20.55
CA GLY A 96 17.35 1.80 19.99
C GLY A 96 16.58 1.07 18.86
N ALA A 97 16.32 -0.20 19.05
CA ALA A 97 15.47 -1.00 18.14
C ALA A 97 13.98 -0.96 18.52
N THR A 98 13.66 -0.75 19.80
CA THR A 98 12.31 -0.91 20.34
C THR A 98 11.37 0.22 19.91
N ILE A 99 10.20 -0.16 19.38
CA ILE A 99 9.10 0.74 19.01
C ILE A 99 8.02 0.65 20.07
N THR A 100 7.56 1.81 20.53
CA THR A 100 6.44 1.92 21.48
C THR A 100 5.33 2.81 20.95
N VAL A 101 4.08 2.53 21.36
CA VAL A 101 2.91 3.39 21.17
C VAL A 101 2.35 3.69 22.56
N ASP A 102 2.33 4.98 22.97
CA ASP A 102 1.91 5.40 24.30
C ASP A 102 2.60 4.59 25.44
N HIS A 103 3.91 4.38 25.30
CA HIS A 103 4.75 3.60 26.23
C HIS A 103 4.51 2.08 26.22
N VAL A 104 3.57 1.57 25.40
CA VAL A 104 3.38 0.12 25.20
C VAL A 104 4.31 -0.35 24.11
N GLU A 105 5.09 -1.38 24.38
CA GLU A 105 6.02 -1.98 23.42
C GLU A 105 5.26 -2.72 22.32
N MET A 106 5.57 -2.39 21.05
CA MET A 106 4.97 -2.99 19.86
C MET A 106 5.90 -3.99 19.17
N GLY A 107 7.21 -3.93 19.44
CA GLY A 107 8.22 -4.78 18.87
C GLY A 107 9.48 -4.02 18.48
N ASP A 108 10.42 -4.72 17.85
CA ASP A 108 11.70 -4.16 17.45
C ASP A 108 11.77 -3.88 15.95
N ALA A 109 12.32 -2.72 15.61
CA ALA A 109 12.62 -2.36 14.24
C ALA A 109 13.89 -3.09 13.76
N LEU A 110 13.85 -3.63 12.56
CA LEU A 110 15.02 -4.22 11.93
C LEU A 110 16.03 -3.15 11.54
N GLU A 111 17.31 -3.44 11.69
CA GLU A 111 18.41 -2.60 11.22
C GLU A 111 18.76 -2.89 9.76
N ARG A 112 18.49 -4.12 9.30
CA ARG A 112 18.79 -4.58 7.95
C ARG A 112 17.64 -5.32 7.32
N ASP A 113 17.55 -5.23 6.00
CA ASP A 113 16.60 -6.02 5.23
C ASP A 113 17.09 -7.47 5.03
N ARG A 114 16.27 -8.30 4.37
CA ARG A 114 16.59 -9.70 4.08
C ARG A 114 17.82 -9.89 3.19
N MET A 115 18.25 -8.84 2.49
CA MET A 115 19.44 -8.85 1.64
C MET A 115 20.68 -8.28 2.36
N GLY A 116 20.56 -7.99 3.67
CA GLY A 116 21.63 -7.45 4.50
C GLY A 116 21.90 -5.94 4.29
N ARG A 117 21.04 -5.23 3.58
CA ARG A 117 21.17 -3.78 3.33
C ARG A 117 20.62 -3.00 4.51
N ASP A 118 21.32 -1.95 4.93
CA ASP A 118 20.90 -1.12 6.06
C ASP A 118 19.55 -0.44 5.80
N LEU A 119 18.70 -0.44 6.82
CA LEU A 119 17.40 0.27 6.81
C LEU A 119 17.55 1.65 7.47
N PRO A 120 16.72 2.64 7.07
CA PRO A 120 16.70 3.94 7.71
C PRO A 120 16.41 3.83 9.20
N VAL A 121 17.19 4.55 10.01
CA VAL A 121 17.04 4.58 11.46
C VAL A 121 16.61 5.98 11.90
N TRP A 122 15.60 6.04 12.75
CA TRP A 122 15.20 7.26 13.47
C TRP A 122 15.17 6.98 14.97
N GLN A 123 15.22 8.01 15.81
CA GLN A 123 15.17 7.92 17.26
C GLN A 123 14.27 9.04 17.81
N GLY A 124 13.69 8.79 18.97
CA GLY A 124 12.77 9.72 19.63
C GLY A 124 11.30 9.43 19.33
N CYS A 125 10.45 10.44 19.46
CA CYS A 125 9.00 10.34 19.32
C CYS A 125 8.48 11.24 18.20
#